data_29d7a992cb6d7a490d11efef8191588f
#
_entry.id   29d7a992cb6d7a490d11efef8191588f
#
_cell.length_a   1.000
_cell.length_b   1.000
_cell.length_c   1.000
_cell.angle_alpha   90.00
_cell.angle_beta   90.00
_cell.angle_gamma   90.00
#
_symmetry.space_group_name_H-M   'P 1'
#
loop_
_entity.id
_entity.type
_entity.pdbx_description
1 polymer ?
#
loop_
_entity_poly.entity_id
_entity_poly.type
_entity_poly.pdbx_seq_one_letter_code
_entity_poly.pdbx_strand_id
1 'polypeptide(L)'
;MNQTSHAAIVEALQSRWPEHKIARGLGRIEALCELLGSPQDSCPVINVAGTNGKGSTAIMIDTLLRSLGLRVGRITSPHLQDLTERIVIDGEPIPADRFDELVAEVQPYVDMVDARQIDGVAMTFYEVMVAIAYTAFSQAPVDVAVVEVGMGGGWDATSVADPDVAVICPIDLDHTHVLGSTLTEIATEKAGIIKPGGSAVLAGQQPEAAAVLIARAAEVGAKVY
;
A
#
# COMPACT_ATOMS: atom_id res chain seq x y z
N MET A 1 -33.58 9.44 2.88
CA MET A 1 -32.25 9.57 3.50
C MET A 1 -31.44 10.49 2.57
N ASN A 2 -30.90 11.60 3.08
CA ASN A 2 -30.00 12.44 2.27
C ASN A 2 -28.75 11.61 1.97
N GLN A 3 -28.52 11.30 0.72
CA GLN A 3 -27.28 10.65 0.29
C GLN A 3 -26.16 11.68 0.46
N THR A 4 -25.17 11.37 1.28
CA THR A 4 -23.95 12.20 1.41
C THR A 4 -23.31 12.30 0.05
N SER A 5 -22.95 13.49 -0.41
CA SER A 5 -22.32 13.64 -1.73
C SER A 5 -20.90 13.06 -1.73
N HIS A 6 -20.44 12.54 -2.87
CA HIS A 6 -19.06 12.06 -3.05
C HIS A 6 -18.03 13.08 -2.54
N ALA A 7 -18.19 14.37 -2.89
CA ALA A 7 -17.29 15.43 -2.42
C ALA A 7 -17.22 15.53 -0.89
N ALA A 8 -18.34 15.35 -0.18
CA ALA A 8 -18.36 15.39 1.27
C ALA A 8 -17.70 14.13 1.89
N ILE A 9 -17.80 12.97 1.25
CA ILE A 9 -17.11 11.74 1.65
C ILE A 9 -15.60 11.92 1.50
N VAL A 10 -15.14 12.43 0.36
CA VAL A 10 -13.73 12.72 0.10
C VAL A 10 -13.18 13.73 1.10
N GLU A 11 -13.90 14.82 1.38
CA GLU A 11 -13.50 15.83 2.37
C GLU A 11 -13.38 15.22 3.77
N ALA A 12 -14.34 14.39 4.18
CA ALA A 12 -14.31 13.71 5.47
C ALA A 12 -13.10 12.77 5.61
N LEU A 13 -12.77 12.00 4.56
CA LEU A 13 -11.58 11.15 4.54
C LEU A 13 -10.29 11.97 4.61
N GLN A 14 -10.17 13.02 3.81
CA GLN A 14 -8.98 13.89 3.78
C GLN A 14 -8.79 14.71 5.05
N SER A 15 -9.86 14.94 5.83
CA SER A 15 -9.79 15.60 7.14
C SER A 15 -9.19 14.72 8.23
N ARG A 16 -9.08 13.40 8.01
CA ARG A 16 -8.40 12.48 8.93
C ARG A 16 -6.92 12.83 9.05
N TRP A 17 -6.20 12.14 9.93
CA TRP A 17 -4.76 12.34 10.13
C TRP A 17 -4.03 12.35 8.78
N PRO A 18 -3.48 13.51 8.37
CA PRO A 18 -3.04 13.70 6.99
C PRO A 18 -1.74 12.95 6.69
N GLU A 19 -1.52 12.59 5.43
CA GLU A 19 -0.36 11.79 4.96
C GLU A 19 1.01 12.39 5.34
N HIS A 20 1.13 13.70 5.48
CA HIS A 20 2.39 14.33 5.88
C HIS A 20 2.72 14.17 7.36
N LYS A 21 1.76 13.77 8.19
CA LYS A 21 1.97 13.42 9.59
C LYS A 21 2.07 11.91 9.70
N ILE A 22 3.27 11.43 9.97
CA ILE A 22 3.54 9.99 9.98
C ILE A 22 3.16 9.39 11.33
N ALA A 23 2.31 8.38 11.27
CA ALA A 23 1.98 7.52 12.40
C ALA A 23 2.47 6.10 12.07
N ARG A 24 3.72 5.78 12.42
CA ARG A 24 4.32 4.47 12.15
C ARG A 24 3.58 3.36 12.90
N GLY A 25 3.57 2.16 12.31
CA GLY A 25 3.02 0.96 12.93
C GLY A 25 1.87 0.36 12.14
N LEU A 26 1.74 -0.95 12.18
CA LEU A 26 0.70 -1.70 11.47
C LEU A 26 -0.52 -2.01 12.34
N GLY A 27 -0.44 -1.86 13.66
CA GLY A 27 -1.46 -2.32 14.60
C GLY A 27 -2.87 -1.79 14.31
N ARG A 28 -3.02 -0.55 13.80
CA ARG A 28 -4.32 0.02 13.44
C ARG A 28 -4.90 -0.62 12.19
N ILE A 29 -4.09 -0.70 11.11
CA ILE A 29 -4.54 -1.30 9.86
C ILE A 29 -4.76 -2.82 10.00
N GLU A 30 -3.94 -3.52 10.78
CA GLU A 30 -4.12 -4.94 11.11
C GLU A 30 -5.46 -5.16 11.82
N ALA A 31 -5.74 -4.35 12.85
CA ALA A 31 -7.01 -4.41 13.58
C ALA A 31 -8.22 -4.12 12.68
N LEU A 32 -8.10 -3.20 11.72
CA LEU A 32 -9.16 -2.93 10.76
C LEU A 32 -9.34 -4.08 9.78
N CYS A 33 -8.26 -4.60 9.21
CA CYS A 33 -8.31 -5.74 8.28
C CYS A 33 -8.89 -6.98 8.95
N GLU A 34 -8.55 -7.25 10.22
CA GLU A 34 -9.14 -8.35 10.99
C GLU A 34 -10.68 -8.20 11.09
N LEU A 35 -11.16 -7.01 11.41
CA LEU A 35 -12.60 -6.73 11.50
C LEU A 35 -13.32 -6.86 10.15
N LEU A 36 -12.62 -6.57 9.05
CA LEU A 36 -13.13 -6.69 7.68
C LEU A 36 -13.03 -8.12 7.12
N GLY A 37 -12.51 -9.09 7.88
CA GLY A 37 -12.35 -10.48 7.46
C GLY A 37 -11.09 -10.73 6.62
N SER A 38 -10.02 -9.97 6.88
CA SER A 38 -8.69 -10.09 6.24
C SER A 38 -8.72 -9.95 4.70
N PRO A 39 -9.28 -8.85 4.16
CA PRO A 39 -9.40 -8.68 2.71
C PRO A 39 -8.04 -8.62 1.99
N GLN A 40 -6.95 -8.27 2.70
CA GLN A 40 -5.59 -8.26 2.18
C GLN A 40 -5.06 -9.65 1.79
N ASP A 41 -5.67 -10.71 2.32
CA ASP A 41 -5.27 -12.10 2.06
C ASP A 41 -6.08 -12.73 0.90
N SER A 42 -6.92 -11.94 0.23
CA SER A 42 -7.83 -12.45 -0.82
C SER A 42 -7.14 -12.82 -2.14
N CYS A 43 -5.93 -12.32 -2.39
CA CYS A 43 -5.17 -12.59 -3.61
C CYS A 43 -3.67 -12.41 -3.37
N PRO A 44 -2.79 -12.98 -4.23
CA PRO A 44 -1.38 -12.70 -4.24
C PRO A 44 -1.07 -11.21 -4.37
N VAL A 45 0.00 -10.75 -3.70
CA VAL A 45 0.38 -9.34 -3.66
C VAL A 45 1.78 -9.11 -4.22
N ILE A 46 1.91 -8.10 -5.08
CA ILE A 46 3.18 -7.54 -5.54
C ILE A 46 3.33 -6.17 -4.93
N ASN A 47 4.21 -6.03 -3.93
CA ASN A 47 4.52 -4.72 -3.33
C ASN A 47 5.64 -4.02 -4.08
N VAL A 48 5.47 -2.72 -4.34
CA VAL A 48 6.43 -1.89 -5.07
C VAL A 48 6.92 -0.76 -4.17
N ALA A 49 8.17 -0.85 -3.71
CA ALA A 49 8.85 0.20 -2.95
C ALA A 49 10.00 0.82 -3.76
N GLY A 50 10.60 1.87 -3.21
CA GLY A 50 11.70 2.61 -3.83
C GLY A 50 11.60 4.10 -3.55
N THR A 51 12.57 4.87 -4.04
CA THR A 51 12.50 6.33 -3.99
C THR A 51 11.86 6.86 -5.27
N ASN A 52 12.35 6.45 -6.41
CA ASN A 52 11.91 6.93 -7.73
C ASN A 52 11.28 5.81 -8.54
N GLY A 53 10.21 6.13 -9.29
CA GLY A 53 9.62 5.24 -10.28
C GLY A 53 8.62 4.19 -9.76
N LYS A 54 8.23 4.21 -8.47
CA LYS A 54 7.28 3.25 -7.89
C LYS A 54 5.96 3.20 -8.68
N GLY A 55 5.25 4.32 -8.80
CA GLY A 55 3.96 4.40 -9.49
C GLY A 55 4.04 3.98 -10.95
N SER A 56 5.07 4.44 -11.68
CA SER A 56 5.30 4.01 -13.07
C SER A 56 5.55 2.51 -13.17
N THR A 57 6.33 1.94 -12.26
CA THR A 57 6.59 0.49 -12.20
C THR A 57 5.31 -0.28 -11.88
N ALA A 58 4.50 0.19 -10.92
CA ALA A 58 3.22 -0.43 -10.58
C ALA A 58 2.26 -0.44 -11.79
N ILE A 59 2.17 0.67 -12.53
CA ILE A 59 1.36 0.76 -13.76
C ILE A 59 1.87 -0.19 -14.85
N MET A 60 3.18 -0.30 -15.04
CA MET A 60 3.77 -1.22 -16.01
C MET A 60 3.50 -2.68 -15.64
N ILE A 61 3.65 -3.05 -14.38
CA ILE A 61 3.36 -4.40 -13.88
C ILE A 61 1.87 -4.73 -14.10
N ASP A 62 0.94 -3.85 -13.68
CA ASP A 62 -0.50 -3.99 -13.92
C ASP A 62 -0.79 -4.23 -15.41
N THR A 63 -0.26 -3.39 -16.29
CA THR A 63 -0.48 -3.50 -17.74
C THR A 63 0.03 -4.82 -18.31
N LEU A 64 1.23 -5.26 -17.89
CA LEU A 64 1.81 -6.54 -18.33
C LEU A 64 0.98 -7.72 -17.84
N LEU A 65 0.58 -7.75 -16.58
CA LEU A 65 -0.23 -8.84 -16.02
C LEU A 65 -1.59 -8.94 -16.71
N ARG A 66 -2.25 -7.81 -16.98
CA ARG A 66 -3.50 -7.78 -17.75
C ARG A 66 -3.31 -8.27 -19.18
N SER A 67 -2.17 -7.99 -19.81
CA SER A 67 -1.86 -8.52 -21.15
C SER A 67 -1.71 -10.05 -21.18
N LEU A 68 -1.43 -10.66 -20.00
CA LEU A 68 -1.41 -12.11 -19.81
C LEU A 68 -2.79 -12.69 -19.46
N GLY A 69 -3.84 -11.86 -19.43
CA GLY A 69 -5.22 -12.29 -19.14
C GLY A 69 -5.57 -12.32 -17.66
N LEU A 70 -4.73 -11.78 -16.77
CA LEU A 70 -5.02 -11.69 -15.34
C LEU A 70 -5.87 -10.45 -15.04
N ARG A 71 -6.79 -10.59 -14.12
CA ARG A 71 -7.53 -9.48 -13.54
C ARG A 71 -6.72 -8.86 -12.40
N VAL A 72 -6.35 -7.59 -12.54
CA VAL A 72 -5.40 -6.92 -11.64
C VAL A 72 -6.09 -5.85 -10.82
N GLY A 73 -5.85 -5.87 -9.49
CA GLY A 73 -6.10 -4.75 -8.62
C GLY A 73 -4.82 -3.92 -8.45
N ARG A 74 -4.91 -2.59 -8.49
CA ARG A 74 -3.75 -1.73 -8.26
C ARG A 74 -4.10 -0.59 -7.31
N ILE A 75 -3.20 -0.34 -6.33
CA ILE A 75 -3.22 0.88 -5.52
C ILE A 75 -1.94 1.68 -5.78
N THR A 76 -2.10 2.98 -6.02
CA THR A 76 -1.00 3.93 -6.23
C THR A 76 -1.26 5.23 -5.47
N SER A 77 -0.21 5.97 -5.14
CA SER A 77 -0.29 7.27 -4.47
C SER A 77 0.85 8.21 -4.88
N PRO A 78 0.62 9.54 -4.88
CA PRO A 78 -0.67 10.21 -4.69
C PRO A 78 -1.56 10.14 -5.96
N HIS A 79 -2.81 10.60 -5.88
CA HIS A 79 -3.65 10.86 -7.06
C HIS A 79 -3.27 12.20 -7.73
N LEU A 80 -3.67 12.37 -8.99
CA LEU A 80 -3.40 13.60 -9.76
C LEU A 80 -4.61 14.54 -9.74
N GLN A 81 -5.81 14.02 -9.90
CA GLN A 81 -7.05 14.78 -10.00
C GLN A 81 -8.11 14.28 -9.03
N ASP A 82 -8.38 12.98 -9.02
CA ASP A 82 -9.46 12.38 -8.24
C ASP A 82 -8.96 11.27 -7.34
N LEU A 83 -9.54 11.15 -6.15
CA LEU A 83 -9.14 10.15 -5.15
C LEU A 83 -9.35 8.72 -5.63
N THR A 84 -10.34 8.48 -6.49
CA THR A 84 -10.63 7.17 -7.06
C THR A 84 -9.51 6.63 -7.95
N GLU A 85 -8.65 7.52 -8.50
CA GLU A 85 -7.45 7.11 -9.25
C GLU A 85 -6.49 6.21 -8.46
N ARG A 86 -6.55 6.29 -7.12
CA ARG A 86 -5.67 5.49 -6.25
C ARG A 86 -6.02 4.01 -6.27
N ILE A 87 -7.24 3.65 -6.62
CA ILE A 87 -7.74 2.27 -6.64
C ILE A 87 -8.21 1.93 -8.04
N VAL A 88 -7.48 1.05 -8.68
CA VAL A 88 -7.75 0.63 -10.07
C VAL A 88 -8.04 -0.86 -10.07
N ILE A 89 -9.08 -1.27 -10.80
CA ILE A 89 -9.39 -2.67 -11.05
C ILE A 89 -9.48 -2.90 -12.55
N ASP A 90 -8.72 -3.85 -13.04
CA ASP A 90 -8.65 -4.21 -14.46
C ASP A 90 -8.35 -3.02 -15.39
N GLY A 91 -7.47 -2.12 -14.91
CA GLY A 91 -6.98 -0.96 -15.65
C GLY A 91 -7.82 0.30 -15.56
N GLU A 92 -8.99 0.24 -14.91
CA GLU A 92 -9.89 1.39 -14.75
C GLU A 92 -9.98 1.81 -13.28
N PRO A 93 -9.94 3.13 -12.98
CA PRO A 93 -10.26 3.62 -11.65
C PRO A 93 -11.64 3.14 -11.21
N ILE A 94 -11.81 2.86 -9.92
CA ILE A 94 -13.14 2.47 -9.43
C ILE A 94 -14.11 3.65 -9.58
N PRO A 95 -15.39 3.40 -9.96
CA PRO A 95 -16.40 4.45 -10.05
C PRO A 95 -16.62 5.14 -8.70
N ALA A 96 -16.96 6.43 -8.73
CA ALA A 96 -17.17 7.24 -7.52
C ALA A 96 -18.27 6.68 -6.61
N ASP A 97 -19.37 6.19 -7.19
CA ASP A 97 -20.46 5.54 -6.45
C ASP A 97 -19.98 4.27 -5.75
N ARG A 98 -19.14 3.48 -6.42
CA ARG A 98 -18.54 2.27 -5.83
C ARG A 98 -17.56 2.62 -4.70
N PHE A 99 -16.77 3.68 -4.87
CA PHE A 99 -15.89 4.19 -3.82
C PHE A 99 -16.71 4.59 -2.59
N ASP A 100 -17.79 5.34 -2.79
CA ASP A 100 -18.67 5.82 -1.71
C ASP A 100 -19.34 4.65 -0.94
N GLU A 101 -19.75 3.60 -1.66
CA GLU A 101 -20.27 2.37 -1.04
C GLU A 101 -19.21 1.69 -0.15
N LEU A 102 -17.99 1.56 -0.65
CA LEU A 102 -16.88 0.95 0.10
C LEU A 102 -16.52 1.77 1.34
N VAL A 103 -16.50 3.10 1.23
CA VAL A 103 -16.31 3.97 2.40
C VAL A 103 -17.41 3.75 3.43
N ALA A 104 -18.67 3.72 3.01
CA ALA A 104 -19.81 3.49 3.92
C ALA A 104 -19.75 2.10 4.59
N GLU A 105 -19.26 1.09 3.88
CA GLU A 105 -19.07 -0.26 4.41
C GLU A 105 -17.92 -0.34 5.44
N VAL A 106 -16.79 0.31 5.18
CA VAL A 106 -15.60 0.26 6.01
C VAL A 106 -15.71 1.19 7.23
N GLN A 107 -16.43 2.31 7.13
CA GLN A 107 -16.48 3.34 8.16
C GLN A 107 -16.88 2.85 9.56
N PRO A 108 -17.88 1.97 9.75
CA PRO A 108 -18.23 1.47 11.09
C PRO A 108 -17.06 0.74 11.77
N TYR A 109 -16.23 0.02 11.01
CA TYR A 109 -15.07 -0.69 11.53
C TYR A 109 -13.91 0.26 11.82
N VAL A 110 -13.74 1.31 11.00
CA VAL A 110 -12.79 2.40 11.27
C VAL A 110 -13.13 3.07 12.61
N ASP A 111 -14.39 3.38 12.86
CA ASP A 111 -14.85 3.98 14.11
C ASP A 111 -14.56 3.05 15.32
N MET A 112 -14.69 1.74 15.14
CA MET A 112 -14.35 0.75 16.17
C MET A 112 -12.85 0.72 16.46
N VAL A 113 -11.99 0.82 15.44
CA VAL A 113 -10.54 0.87 15.61
C VAL A 113 -10.13 2.19 16.25
N ASP A 114 -10.69 3.31 15.81
CA ASP A 114 -10.44 4.64 16.37
C ASP A 114 -10.78 4.68 17.88
N ALA A 115 -11.85 4.03 18.28
CA ALA A 115 -12.23 3.93 19.69
C ALA A 115 -11.23 3.14 20.55
N ARG A 116 -10.44 2.23 19.96
CA ARG A 116 -9.38 1.47 20.65
C ARG A 116 -8.15 2.30 20.98
N GLN A 117 -7.97 3.47 20.35
CA GLN A 117 -6.82 4.38 20.53
C GLN A 117 -5.47 3.66 20.41
N ILE A 118 -5.33 2.77 19.43
CA ILE A 118 -4.08 2.04 19.18
C ILE A 118 -2.98 3.05 18.89
N ASP A 119 -1.85 2.95 19.60
CA ASP A 119 -0.72 3.90 19.56
C ASP A 119 -1.10 5.36 19.90
N GLY A 120 -2.28 5.59 20.50
CA GLY A 120 -2.76 6.91 20.91
C GLY A 120 -3.20 7.83 19.76
N VAL A 121 -3.41 7.27 18.56
CA VAL A 121 -3.87 8.03 17.38
C VAL A 121 -5.02 7.31 16.68
N ALA A 122 -5.89 8.08 16.04
CA ALA A 122 -6.92 7.55 15.15
C ALA A 122 -6.29 7.04 13.85
N MET A 123 -7.01 6.21 13.12
CA MET A 123 -6.59 5.74 11.79
C MET A 123 -6.30 6.91 10.86
N THR A 124 -5.18 6.83 10.19
CA THR A 124 -4.77 7.83 9.20
C THR A 124 -5.62 7.73 7.92
N PHE A 125 -5.66 8.81 7.16
CA PHE A 125 -6.26 8.81 5.83
C PHE A 125 -5.71 7.67 4.96
N TYR A 126 -4.38 7.48 4.97
CA TYR A 126 -3.74 6.47 4.12
C TYR A 126 -4.08 5.04 4.54
N GLU A 127 -4.10 4.73 5.83
CA GLU A 127 -4.53 3.42 6.33
C GLU A 127 -5.96 3.07 5.91
N VAL A 128 -6.88 4.04 6.00
CA VAL A 128 -8.27 3.84 5.55
C VAL A 128 -8.33 3.60 4.04
N MET A 129 -7.56 4.36 3.25
CA MET A 129 -7.48 4.16 1.79
C MET A 129 -6.97 2.78 1.41
N VAL A 130 -5.93 2.28 2.10
CA VAL A 130 -5.38 0.94 1.88
C VAL A 130 -6.41 -0.15 2.22
N ALA A 131 -7.13 -0.01 3.33
CA ALA A 131 -8.19 -0.95 3.70
C ALA A 131 -9.33 -0.97 2.68
N ILE A 132 -9.76 0.20 2.18
CA ILE A 132 -10.76 0.33 1.10
C ILE A 132 -10.28 -0.40 -0.16
N ALA A 133 -8.99 -0.23 -0.54
CA ALA A 133 -8.43 -0.89 -1.71
C ALA A 133 -8.47 -2.41 -1.60
N TYR A 134 -7.98 -2.98 -0.49
CA TYR A 134 -8.04 -4.43 -0.27
C TYR A 134 -9.48 -4.95 -0.21
N THR A 135 -10.41 -4.20 0.41
CA THR A 135 -11.84 -4.55 0.40
C THR A 135 -12.39 -4.55 -1.02
N ALA A 136 -12.05 -3.56 -1.84
CA ALA A 136 -12.44 -3.51 -3.25
C ALA A 136 -11.93 -4.71 -4.04
N PHE A 137 -10.66 -5.10 -3.83
CA PHE A 137 -10.04 -6.24 -4.52
C PHE A 137 -10.66 -7.57 -4.10
N SER A 138 -10.98 -7.74 -2.83
CA SER A 138 -11.66 -8.92 -2.31
C SER A 138 -13.07 -9.08 -2.89
N GLN A 139 -13.83 -7.98 -3.00
CA GLN A 139 -15.23 -8.00 -3.47
C GLN A 139 -15.35 -8.05 -5.00
N ALA A 140 -14.36 -7.54 -5.73
CA ALA A 140 -14.25 -7.70 -7.17
C ALA A 140 -13.08 -8.64 -7.48
N PRO A 141 -13.23 -9.97 -7.31
CA PRO A 141 -12.12 -10.89 -7.19
C PRO A 141 -11.06 -10.66 -8.26
N VAL A 142 -9.88 -10.19 -7.82
CA VAL A 142 -8.71 -10.01 -8.69
C VAL A 142 -7.78 -11.20 -8.55
N ASP A 143 -7.03 -11.51 -9.60
CA ASP A 143 -6.05 -12.60 -9.58
C ASP A 143 -4.77 -12.21 -8.85
N VAL A 144 -4.46 -10.89 -8.82
CA VAL A 144 -3.27 -10.34 -8.18
C VAL A 144 -3.45 -8.85 -7.87
N ALA A 145 -2.92 -8.40 -6.74
CA ALA A 145 -2.84 -6.99 -6.38
C ALA A 145 -1.43 -6.43 -6.59
N VAL A 146 -1.32 -5.28 -7.26
CA VAL A 146 -0.07 -4.50 -7.40
C VAL A 146 -0.18 -3.28 -6.49
N VAL A 147 0.66 -3.21 -5.47
CA VAL A 147 0.51 -2.30 -4.36
C VAL A 147 1.74 -1.40 -4.23
N GLU A 148 1.59 -0.11 -4.55
CA GLU A 148 2.63 0.88 -4.34
C GLU A 148 2.71 1.26 -2.87
N VAL A 149 3.90 1.13 -2.28
CA VAL A 149 4.21 1.59 -0.93
C VAL A 149 4.17 3.12 -0.88
N GLY A 150 3.42 3.68 0.06
CA GLY A 150 3.34 5.13 0.24
C GLY A 150 4.67 5.71 0.72
N MET A 151 5.18 5.21 1.84
CA MET A 151 6.46 5.65 2.41
C MET A 151 7.16 4.55 3.21
N GLY A 152 8.50 4.53 3.14
CA GLY A 152 9.29 3.54 3.86
C GLY A 152 9.15 2.16 3.28
N GLY A 153 8.61 1.22 4.05
CA GLY A 153 8.45 -0.17 3.66
C GLY A 153 7.71 -0.98 4.71
N GLY A 154 8.40 -1.68 5.60
CA GLY A 154 7.82 -2.65 6.50
C GLY A 154 6.75 -2.14 7.48
N TRP A 155 6.69 -0.85 7.75
CA TRP A 155 5.68 -0.21 8.61
C TRP A 155 4.61 0.57 7.82
N ASP A 156 4.74 0.65 6.48
CA ASP A 156 3.72 1.25 5.63
C ASP A 156 2.42 0.45 5.69
N ALA A 157 1.28 1.12 5.65
CA ALA A 157 -0.02 0.47 5.73
C ALA A 157 -0.21 -0.66 4.69
N THR A 158 0.42 -0.53 3.53
CA THR A 158 0.37 -1.56 2.48
C THR A 158 1.04 -2.87 2.88
N SER A 159 1.93 -2.83 3.88
CA SER A 159 2.64 -4.00 4.40
C SER A 159 1.81 -4.84 5.39
N VAL A 160 0.52 -4.51 5.59
CA VAL A 160 -0.44 -5.39 6.25
C VAL A 160 -0.65 -6.70 5.50
N ALA A 161 -0.47 -6.70 4.18
CA ALA A 161 -0.36 -7.91 3.39
C ALA A 161 1.09 -8.39 3.35
N ASP A 162 1.30 -9.71 3.40
CA ASP A 162 2.60 -10.31 3.13
C ASP A 162 2.75 -10.53 1.61
N PRO A 163 3.60 -9.77 0.91
CA PRO A 163 3.71 -9.87 -0.53
C PRO A 163 4.46 -11.14 -0.96
N ASP A 164 3.95 -11.78 -2.03
CA ASP A 164 4.64 -12.87 -2.73
C ASP A 164 5.86 -12.35 -3.48
N VAL A 165 5.77 -11.11 -3.97
CA VAL A 165 6.84 -10.43 -4.70
C VAL A 165 7.05 -9.01 -4.15
N ALA A 166 8.26 -8.73 -3.72
CA ALA A 166 8.73 -7.40 -3.35
C ALA A 166 9.54 -6.80 -4.52
N VAL A 167 9.08 -5.70 -5.08
CA VAL A 167 9.79 -4.96 -6.13
C VAL A 167 10.41 -3.71 -5.52
N ILE A 168 11.73 -3.57 -5.63
CA ILE A 168 12.46 -2.42 -5.12
C ILE A 168 13.00 -1.58 -6.29
N CYS A 169 12.33 -0.47 -6.58
CA CYS A 169 12.78 0.55 -7.53
C CYS A 169 14.05 1.24 -7.01
N PRO A 170 14.74 2.08 -7.84
CA PRO A 170 15.96 2.76 -7.41
C PRO A 170 15.77 3.54 -6.10
N ILE A 171 16.70 3.33 -5.17
CA ILE A 171 16.76 4.02 -3.87
C ILE A 171 17.69 5.21 -3.98
N ASP A 172 17.24 6.35 -3.45
CA ASP A 172 18.01 7.58 -3.32
C ASP A 172 17.63 8.30 -2.03
N LEU A 173 18.30 9.42 -1.73
CA LEU A 173 17.99 10.24 -0.56
C LEU A 173 16.65 10.96 -0.78
N ASP A 174 15.68 10.59 0.02
CA ASP A 174 14.35 11.20 0.06
C ASP A 174 13.73 10.99 1.44
N HIS A 175 12.82 11.88 1.83
CA HIS A 175 12.17 11.85 3.15
C HIS A 175 13.16 11.65 4.30
N THR A 176 14.33 12.28 4.21
CA THR A 176 15.45 12.04 5.13
C THR A 176 15.14 12.33 6.60
N HIS A 177 14.18 13.22 6.86
CA HIS A 177 13.70 13.52 8.22
C HIS A 177 12.87 12.36 8.83
N VAL A 178 12.49 11.36 8.05
CA VAL A 178 11.69 10.19 8.46
C VAL A 178 12.46 8.90 8.30
N LEU A 179 13.03 8.67 7.10
CA LEU A 179 13.60 7.37 6.71
C LEU A 179 15.08 7.24 7.07
N GLY A 180 15.73 8.36 7.48
CA GLY A 180 17.16 8.41 7.76
C GLY A 180 17.93 9.22 6.72
N SER A 181 19.16 9.58 7.08
CA SER A 181 20.01 10.50 6.32
C SER A 181 20.98 9.81 5.36
N THR A 182 20.97 8.49 5.33
CA THR A 182 21.89 7.67 4.52
C THR A 182 21.13 6.68 3.63
N LEU A 183 21.74 6.27 2.52
CA LEU A 183 21.17 5.23 1.65
C LEU A 183 20.96 3.91 2.39
N THR A 184 21.85 3.57 3.31
CA THR A 184 21.73 2.37 4.16
C THR A 184 20.47 2.40 5.02
N GLU A 185 20.19 3.51 5.70
CA GLU A 185 18.99 3.67 6.52
C GLU A 185 17.72 3.59 5.67
N ILE A 186 17.66 4.33 4.58
CA ILE A 186 16.51 4.32 3.66
C ILE A 186 16.28 2.93 3.04
N ALA A 187 17.37 2.25 2.64
CA ALA A 187 17.29 0.90 2.11
C ALA A 187 16.80 -0.10 3.16
N THR A 188 17.19 0.07 4.43
CA THR A 188 16.73 -0.78 5.54
C THR A 188 15.21 -0.66 5.73
N GLU A 189 14.68 0.55 5.70
CA GLU A 189 13.24 0.78 5.78
C GLU A 189 12.49 0.11 4.62
N LYS A 190 12.98 0.29 3.38
CA LYS A 190 12.36 -0.27 2.18
C LYS A 190 12.49 -1.80 2.10
N ALA A 191 13.60 -2.35 2.58
CA ALA A 191 13.82 -3.80 2.66
C ALA A 191 12.77 -4.53 3.52
N GLY A 192 12.05 -3.81 4.37
CA GLY A 192 10.98 -4.38 5.21
C GLY A 192 9.83 -5.03 4.45
N ILE A 193 9.67 -4.73 3.14
CA ILE A 193 8.67 -5.42 2.31
C ILE A 193 9.15 -6.77 1.77
N ILE A 194 10.44 -7.10 1.91
CA ILE A 194 10.98 -8.42 1.53
C ILE A 194 10.64 -9.40 2.64
N LYS A 195 9.72 -10.33 2.37
CA LYS A 195 9.16 -11.26 3.35
C LYS A 195 9.73 -12.68 3.21
N PRO A 196 9.60 -13.50 4.27
CA PRO A 196 10.14 -14.85 4.27
C PRO A 196 9.65 -15.71 3.11
N GLY A 197 10.59 -16.32 2.39
CA GLY A 197 10.29 -17.24 1.29
C GLY A 197 9.74 -16.62 0.00
N GLY A 198 9.53 -15.30 -0.01
CA GLY A 198 9.04 -14.55 -1.18
C GLY A 198 10.10 -14.34 -2.27
N SER A 199 9.77 -13.52 -3.23
CA SER A 199 10.68 -13.10 -4.31
C SER A 199 10.99 -11.61 -4.20
N ALA A 200 12.26 -11.21 -4.34
CA ALA A 200 12.70 -9.82 -4.38
C ALA A 200 13.24 -9.48 -5.78
N VAL A 201 12.57 -8.55 -6.47
CA VAL A 201 13.01 -8.02 -7.76
C VAL A 201 13.64 -6.65 -7.52
N LEU A 202 14.95 -6.54 -7.75
CA LEU A 202 15.74 -5.36 -7.43
C LEU A 202 16.13 -4.60 -8.71
N ALA A 203 15.74 -3.35 -8.82
CA ALA A 203 16.30 -2.46 -9.83
C ALA A 203 17.81 -2.23 -9.56
N GLY A 204 18.53 -1.63 -10.53
CA GLY A 204 19.90 -1.18 -10.31
C GLY A 204 19.98 -0.25 -9.10
N GLN A 205 20.89 -0.54 -8.17
CA GLN A 205 21.04 0.16 -6.89
C GLN A 205 22.47 0.69 -6.70
N GLN A 206 22.63 1.72 -5.90
CA GLN A 206 23.94 2.08 -5.38
C GLN A 206 24.45 0.97 -4.43
N PRO A 207 25.78 0.75 -4.34
CA PRO A 207 26.36 -0.39 -3.61
C PRO A 207 25.87 -0.52 -2.16
N GLU A 208 25.71 0.60 -1.45
CA GLU A 208 25.28 0.63 -0.06
C GLU A 208 23.84 0.13 0.08
N ALA A 209 22.94 0.56 -0.81
CA ALA A 209 21.55 0.11 -0.82
C ALA A 209 21.45 -1.35 -1.26
N ALA A 210 22.20 -1.76 -2.29
CA ALA A 210 22.24 -3.14 -2.76
C ALA A 210 22.67 -4.11 -1.66
N ALA A 211 23.70 -3.76 -0.88
CA ALA A 211 24.18 -4.59 0.21
C ALA A 211 23.09 -4.86 1.26
N VAL A 212 22.31 -3.84 1.63
CA VAL A 212 21.20 -3.98 2.59
C VAL A 212 20.11 -4.90 2.04
N LEU A 213 19.69 -4.67 0.79
CA LEU A 213 18.59 -5.44 0.18
C LEU A 213 18.96 -6.92 0.01
N ILE A 214 20.18 -7.20 -0.43
CA ILE A 214 20.70 -8.57 -0.58
C ILE A 214 20.84 -9.25 0.79
N ALA A 215 21.36 -8.56 1.80
CA ALA A 215 21.47 -9.09 3.15
C ALA A 215 20.08 -9.44 3.72
N ARG A 216 19.08 -8.56 3.54
CA ARG A 216 17.71 -8.83 3.97
C ARG A 216 17.09 -10.02 3.24
N ALA A 217 17.27 -10.12 1.93
CA ALA A 217 16.75 -11.25 1.16
C ALA A 217 17.37 -12.57 1.63
N ALA A 218 18.69 -12.59 1.90
CA ALA A 218 19.38 -13.76 2.44
C ALA A 218 18.87 -14.14 3.85
N GLU A 219 18.68 -13.13 4.73
CA GLU A 219 18.15 -13.33 6.08
C GLU A 219 16.80 -14.05 6.09
N VAL A 220 15.89 -13.63 5.20
CA VAL A 220 14.52 -14.16 5.15
C VAL A 220 14.35 -15.31 4.14
N GLY A 221 15.41 -15.74 3.47
CA GLY A 221 15.36 -16.81 2.47
C GLY A 221 14.57 -16.44 1.20
N ALA A 222 14.48 -15.15 0.86
CA ALA A 222 13.83 -14.69 -0.35
C ALA A 222 14.73 -14.90 -1.58
N LYS A 223 14.13 -15.23 -2.73
CA LYS A 223 14.85 -15.32 -4.01
C LYS A 223 15.05 -13.92 -4.58
N VAL A 224 16.29 -13.64 -5.05
CA VAL A 224 16.63 -12.33 -5.65
C VAL A 224 16.72 -12.46 -7.17
N TYR A 225 16.13 -11.47 -7.86
CA TYR A 225 16.12 -11.32 -9.31
C TYR A 225 16.59 -9.93 -9.73
#